data_cb34f903d7f74b554ecf676c39645b65
#
_entry.id   cb34f903d7f74b554ecf676c39645b65
#
_cell.length_a   1.000
_cell.length_b   1.000
_cell.length_c   1.000
_cell.angle_alpha   90.00
_cell.angle_beta   90.00
_cell.angle_gamma   90.00
#
_symmetry.space_group_name_H-M   'P 1'
#
loop_
_entity.id
_entity.type
_entity.pdbx_description
1 polymer ?
#
loop_
_entity_poly.entity_id
_entity_poly.type
_entity_poly.pdbx_seq_one_letter_code
_entity_poly.pdbx_strand_id
1 'polypeptide(L)'
;MIDKWVLGLFNRATYSRMKAFLDYCRDRKDIDLTIILGSSMLDKEYGEAGKELMQEYKDYEYICLPYKSYKSEQNRINLISADILKNAGEYLIQIKPTVVLAVADRFETLPFVTAAAYLNIPVAHVQGGEVSGNIDDKIRNACTKMSDYHFVTTDMSLKYLEAMGEEKSRIFNPGCTAIEYVKKNRIFRWDDKNLYFICMFHPDTKNLKEQLIHTEALLKSIVDFCFHKNCKCIWYWPNADRGREDIINLLRDWFEKYP
;
A
#
# COMPACT_ATOMS: atom_id res chain seq x y z
N MET A 1 25.91 18.40 1.38
CA MET A 1 25.05 18.30 0.17
C MET A 1 23.73 17.76 0.65
N ILE A 2 22.62 18.36 0.25
CA ILE A 2 21.28 17.88 0.63
C ILE A 2 20.87 16.83 -0.41
N ASP A 3 20.53 15.61 0.04
CA ASP A 3 20.10 14.55 -0.84
C ASP A 3 18.62 14.69 -1.16
N LYS A 4 18.29 14.73 -2.44
CA LYS A 4 16.90 14.81 -2.91
C LYS A 4 16.32 13.41 -3.07
N TRP A 5 15.34 13.09 -2.26
CA TRP A 5 14.65 11.81 -2.31
C TRP A 5 13.22 11.98 -2.78
N VAL A 6 12.70 11.00 -3.51
CA VAL A 6 11.30 10.97 -3.92
C VAL A 6 10.65 9.69 -3.42
N LEU A 7 9.54 9.81 -2.72
CA LEU A 7 8.72 8.71 -2.26
C LEU A 7 7.41 8.65 -3.04
N GLY A 8 7.12 7.51 -3.69
CA GLY A 8 5.84 7.27 -4.36
C GLY A 8 4.82 6.61 -3.43
N LEU A 9 3.67 7.26 -3.23
CA LEU A 9 2.56 6.73 -2.43
C LEU A 9 1.26 6.78 -3.25
N PHE A 10 0.70 5.61 -3.55
CA PHE A 10 -0.45 5.47 -4.45
C PHE A 10 -1.70 4.91 -3.78
N ASN A 11 -1.57 4.42 -2.54
CA ASN A 11 -2.70 3.90 -1.76
C ASN A 11 -2.44 4.04 -0.26
N ARG A 12 -3.52 3.94 0.53
CA ARG A 12 -3.47 4.07 1.99
C ARG A 12 -2.54 3.05 2.67
N ALA A 13 -2.48 1.83 2.14
CA ALA A 13 -1.65 0.78 2.71
C ALA A 13 -0.15 1.10 2.60
N THR A 14 0.30 1.66 1.47
CA THR A 14 1.70 2.10 1.32
C THR A 14 2.04 3.28 2.22
N TYR A 15 1.12 4.25 2.37
CA TYR A 15 1.29 5.36 3.30
C TYR A 15 1.46 4.89 4.74
N SER A 16 0.56 4.04 5.24
CA SER A 16 0.61 3.57 6.64
C SER A 16 1.91 2.84 6.97
N ARG A 17 2.49 2.13 6.01
CA ARG A 17 3.78 1.45 6.16
C ARG A 17 4.96 2.40 6.25
N MET A 18 4.86 3.59 5.67
CA MET A 18 5.96 4.55 5.61
C MET A 18 5.94 5.61 6.73
N LYS A 19 4.98 5.60 7.64
CA LYS A 19 4.88 6.60 8.71
C LYS A 19 6.15 6.73 9.56
N ALA A 20 6.76 5.60 9.98
CA ALA A 20 8.03 5.66 10.73
C ALA A 20 9.17 6.28 9.92
N PHE A 21 9.22 6.01 8.62
CA PHE A 21 10.19 6.61 7.71
C PHE A 21 9.93 8.12 7.51
N LEU A 22 8.67 8.53 7.36
CA LEU A 22 8.29 9.94 7.26
C LEU A 22 8.65 10.69 8.54
N ASP A 23 8.36 10.13 9.72
CA ASP A 23 8.78 10.70 11.00
C ASP A 23 10.29 10.88 11.09
N TYR A 24 11.05 9.87 10.63
CA TYR A 24 12.51 9.93 10.60
C TYR A 24 13.03 11.05 9.67
N CYS A 25 12.50 11.16 8.46
CA CYS A 25 12.94 12.15 7.49
C CYS A 25 12.60 13.58 7.93
N ARG A 26 11.50 13.79 8.67
CA ARG A 26 11.09 15.11 9.16
C ARG A 26 12.14 15.78 10.04
N ASP A 27 12.88 14.99 10.80
CA ASP A 27 13.91 15.50 11.71
C ASP A 27 15.29 15.65 11.02
N ARG A 28 15.41 15.29 9.72
CA ARG A 28 16.66 15.30 8.96
C ARG A 28 16.77 16.58 8.12
N LYS A 29 17.90 17.26 8.25
CA LYS A 29 18.21 18.47 7.46
C LYS A 29 19.04 18.19 6.20
N ASP A 30 19.54 16.98 6.09
CA ASP A 30 20.37 16.50 4.98
C ASP A 30 19.55 15.76 3.91
N ILE A 31 18.24 15.56 4.16
CA ILE A 31 17.30 14.94 3.22
C ILE A 31 16.22 15.94 2.83
N ASP A 32 16.08 16.14 1.53
CA ASP A 32 14.97 16.89 0.90
C ASP A 32 14.02 15.86 0.29
N LEU A 33 12.90 15.59 0.98
CA LEU A 33 11.95 14.55 0.61
C LEU A 33 10.73 15.15 -0.10
N THR A 34 10.56 14.82 -1.38
CA THR A 34 9.33 15.08 -2.13
C THR A 34 8.45 13.83 -2.16
N ILE A 35 7.16 13.98 -1.90
CA ILE A 35 6.20 12.89 -1.93
C ILE A 35 5.32 12.99 -3.17
N ILE A 36 5.36 11.96 -4.03
CA ILE A 36 4.47 11.85 -5.19
C ILE A 36 3.24 11.04 -4.80
N LEU A 37 2.08 11.66 -4.95
CA LEU A 37 0.77 11.05 -4.68
C LEU A 37 0.03 10.76 -5.99
N GLY A 38 -0.68 9.65 -6.05
CA GLY A 38 -1.51 9.30 -7.20
C GLY A 38 -2.56 8.25 -6.87
N SER A 39 -3.35 7.87 -7.87
CA SER A 39 -4.36 6.82 -7.76
C SER A 39 -5.30 7.00 -6.56
N SER A 40 -5.56 5.94 -5.80
CA SER A 40 -6.52 5.94 -4.69
C SER A 40 -6.17 6.86 -3.52
N MET A 41 -4.93 7.37 -3.42
CA MET A 41 -4.58 8.41 -2.44
C MET A 41 -5.34 9.73 -2.67
N LEU A 42 -5.71 10.00 -3.92
CA LEU A 42 -6.35 11.25 -4.34
C LEU A 42 -7.86 11.08 -4.59
N ASP A 43 -8.37 9.87 -4.49
CA ASP A 43 -9.75 9.55 -4.83
C ASP A 43 -10.66 9.60 -3.60
N LYS A 44 -11.74 10.38 -3.70
CA LYS A 44 -12.77 10.52 -2.64
C LYS A 44 -13.44 9.19 -2.30
N GLU A 45 -13.66 8.35 -3.29
CA GLU A 45 -14.29 7.04 -3.12
C GLU A 45 -13.48 6.12 -2.19
N TYR A 46 -12.15 6.34 -2.13
CA TYR A 46 -11.23 5.58 -1.28
C TYR A 46 -10.77 6.34 -0.03
N GLY A 47 -11.49 7.40 0.35
CA GLY A 47 -11.30 8.14 1.61
C GLY A 47 -10.21 9.21 1.58
N GLU A 48 -9.71 9.60 0.39
CA GLU A 48 -8.74 10.71 0.21
C GLU A 48 -7.56 10.68 1.20
N ALA A 49 -6.94 9.52 1.40
CA ALA A 49 -5.84 9.35 2.35
C ALA A 49 -4.66 10.31 2.09
N GLY A 50 -4.55 10.85 0.88
CA GLY A 50 -3.58 11.89 0.55
C GLY A 50 -3.83 13.20 1.30
N LYS A 51 -5.09 13.56 1.55
CA LYS A 51 -5.39 14.75 2.35
C LYS A 51 -4.99 14.57 3.82
N GLU A 52 -5.25 13.40 4.38
CA GLU A 52 -4.82 13.05 5.73
C GLU A 52 -3.30 13.13 5.85
N LEU A 53 -2.59 12.53 4.90
CA LEU A 53 -1.13 12.58 4.83
C LEU A 53 -0.61 14.02 4.78
N MET A 54 -1.15 14.86 3.88
CA MET A 54 -0.71 16.26 3.74
C MET A 54 -1.03 17.12 4.98
N GLN A 55 -2.05 16.76 5.77
CA GLN A 55 -2.34 17.41 7.04
C GLN A 55 -1.39 16.98 8.16
N GLU A 56 -1.07 15.68 8.22
CA GLU A 56 -0.18 15.11 9.24
C GLU A 56 1.29 15.51 9.00
N TYR A 57 1.71 15.61 7.75
CA TYR A 57 3.08 15.88 7.33
C TYR A 57 3.18 17.13 6.43
N LYS A 58 2.58 18.23 6.85
CA LYS A 58 2.43 19.47 6.07
C LYS A 58 3.74 20.16 5.67
N ASP A 59 4.86 19.76 6.26
CA ASP A 59 6.17 20.36 6.00
C ASP A 59 6.90 19.73 4.79
N TYR A 60 6.37 18.63 4.21
CA TYR A 60 6.94 18.03 3.01
C TYR A 60 6.43 18.68 1.72
N GLU A 61 7.21 18.57 0.66
CA GLU A 61 6.78 18.90 -0.69
C GLU A 61 5.94 17.77 -1.28
N TYR A 62 4.82 18.11 -1.91
CA TYR A 62 3.88 17.17 -2.50
C TYR A 62 3.65 17.43 -3.97
N ILE A 63 3.67 16.36 -4.75
CA ILE A 63 3.26 16.36 -6.15
C ILE A 63 2.09 15.40 -6.29
N CYS A 64 0.91 15.93 -6.59
CA CYS A 64 -0.27 15.15 -6.90
C CYS A 64 -0.29 14.85 -8.40
N LEU A 65 -0.09 13.60 -8.79
CA LEU A 65 -0.22 13.20 -10.19
C LEU A 65 -1.66 13.40 -10.66
N PRO A 66 -1.88 13.86 -11.89
CA PRO A 66 -3.22 13.93 -12.46
C PRO A 66 -3.92 12.58 -12.36
N TYR A 67 -5.07 12.54 -11.70
CA TYR A 67 -5.87 11.34 -11.54
C TYR A 67 -7.16 11.45 -12.32
N LYS A 68 -7.45 10.44 -13.14
CA LYS A 68 -8.72 10.29 -13.87
C LYS A 68 -9.44 9.06 -13.35
N SER A 69 -10.71 9.23 -13.01
CA SER A 69 -11.58 8.09 -12.74
C SER A 69 -11.97 7.42 -14.06
N TYR A 70 -11.47 6.22 -14.30
CA TYR A 70 -11.79 5.44 -15.49
C TYR A 70 -12.98 4.53 -15.24
N LYS A 71 -14.01 4.64 -16.09
CA LYS A 71 -15.26 3.84 -15.99
C LYS A 71 -15.09 2.39 -16.45
N SER A 72 -14.10 2.09 -17.29
CA SER A 72 -13.86 0.74 -17.77
C SER A 72 -13.16 -0.11 -16.73
N GLU A 73 -13.90 -0.97 -16.06
CA GLU A 73 -13.35 -1.87 -15.04
C GLU A 73 -12.25 -2.80 -15.61
N GLN A 74 -12.41 -3.27 -16.84
CA GLN A 74 -11.46 -4.19 -17.46
C GLN A 74 -10.11 -3.56 -17.82
N ASN A 75 -10.10 -2.27 -18.20
CA ASN A 75 -8.88 -1.58 -18.64
C ASN A 75 -8.39 -0.50 -17.68
N ARG A 76 -9.07 -0.32 -16.56
CA ARG A 76 -8.78 0.73 -15.57
C ARG A 76 -7.33 0.70 -15.08
N ILE A 77 -6.84 -0.47 -14.70
CA ILE A 77 -5.47 -0.65 -14.19
C ILE A 77 -4.44 -0.23 -15.23
N ASN A 78 -4.61 -0.63 -16.49
CA ASN A 78 -3.68 -0.26 -17.56
C ASN A 78 -3.65 1.25 -17.81
N LEU A 79 -4.82 1.90 -17.80
CA LEU A 79 -4.93 3.34 -18.02
C LEU A 79 -4.30 4.14 -16.88
N ILE A 80 -4.56 3.75 -15.63
CA ILE A 80 -3.92 4.37 -14.46
C ILE A 80 -2.39 4.16 -14.51
N SER A 81 -1.93 2.97 -14.87
CA SER A 81 -0.51 2.67 -15.00
C SER A 81 0.17 3.52 -16.06
N ALA A 82 -0.48 3.71 -17.22
CA ALA A 82 0.02 4.58 -18.29
C ALA A 82 0.13 6.05 -17.83
N ASP A 83 -0.89 6.55 -17.12
CA ASP A 83 -0.88 7.91 -16.57
C ASP A 83 0.25 8.09 -15.53
N ILE A 84 0.46 7.11 -14.64
CA ILE A 84 1.54 7.16 -13.65
C ILE A 84 2.89 7.16 -14.33
N LEU A 85 3.13 6.25 -15.29
CA LEU A 85 4.40 6.17 -16.02
C LEU A 85 4.74 7.50 -16.69
N LYS A 86 3.79 8.09 -17.41
CA LYS A 86 3.96 9.37 -18.10
C LYS A 86 4.24 10.51 -17.12
N ASN A 87 3.31 10.73 -16.19
CA ASN A 87 3.35 11.91 -15.33
C ASN A 87 4.48 11.83 -14.30
N ALA A 88 4.74 10.65 -13.71
CA ALA A 88 5.88 10.50 -12.80
C ALA A 88 7.20 10.76 -13.53
N GLY A 89 7.38 10.28 -14.78
CA GLY A 89 8.56 10.55 -15.57
C GLY A 89 8.80 12.04 -15.78
N GLU A 90 7.76 12.82 -16.13
CA GLU A 90 7.84 14.27 -16.32
C GLU A 90 8.30 14.99 -15.03
N TYR A 91 7.77 14.62 -13.86
CA TYR A 91 8.19 15.22 -12.58
C TYR A 91 9.58 14.78 -12.14
N LEU A 92 9.95 13.51 -12.31
CA LEU A 92 11.27 13.01 -11.95
C LEU A 92 12.40 13.72 -12.73
N ILE A 93 12.15 14.06 -14.01
CA ILE A 93 13.08 14.89 -14.81
C ILE A 93 13.27 16.27 -14.20
N GLN A 94 12.22 16.88 -13.65
CA GLN A 94 12.28 18.22 -13.04
C GLN A 94 12.96 18.19 -11.66
N ILE A 95 12.60 17.21 -10.81
CA ILE A 95 13.14 17.10 -9.43
C ILE A 95 14.61 16.69 -9.44
N LYS A 96 15.00 15.78 -10.35
CA LYS A 96 16.34 15.16 -10.42
C LYS A 96 16.75 14.53 -9.07
N PRO A 97 15.98 13.59 -8.55
CA PRO A 97 16.28 12.99 -7.26
C PRO A 97 17.54 12.13 -7.31
N THR A 98 18.21 11.98 -6.18
CA THR A 98 19.35 11.06 -6.00
C THR A 98 18.88 9.62 -5.84
N VAL A 99 17.65 9.42 -5.35
CA VAL A 99 17.01 8.11 -5.21
C VAL A 99 15.49 8.24 -5.20
N VAL A 100 14.82 7.23 -5.75
CA VAL A 100 13.38 7.05 -5.69
C VAL A 100 13.06 5.88 -4.74
N LEU A 101 12.11 6.09 -3.82
CA LEU A 101 11.61 5.03 -2.94
C LEU A 101 10.27 4.53 -3.45
N ALA A 102 10.19 3.23 -3.68
CA ALA A 102 9.00 2.51 -4.11
C ALA A 102 8.57 1.50 -3.05
N VAL A 103 7.27 1.35 -2.81
CA VAL A 103 6.76 0.57 -1.68
C VAL A 103 5.86 -0.56 -2.16
N ALA A 104 6.22 -1.78 -1.76
CA ALA A 104 5.45 -3.00 -1.94
C ALA A 104 5.10 -3.32 -3.43
N ASP A 105 3.86 -3.69 -3.71
CA ASP A 105 3.48 -4.55 -4.81
C ASP A 105 2.20 -4.13 -5.53
N ARG A 106 1.69 -2.95 -5.22
CA ARG A 106 0.49 -2.47 -5.91
C ARG A 106 0.80 -2.17 -7.38
N PHE A 107 -0.19 -2.35 -8.23
CA PHE A 107 -0.02 -2.15 -9.67
C PHE A 107 0.51 -0.75 -10.04
N GLU A 108 0.25 0.24 -9.21
CA GLU A 108 0.75 1.61 -9.37
C GLU A 108 2.26 1.73 -9.13
N THR A 109 2.84 0.83 -8.33
CA THR A 109 4.26 0.87 -7.98
C THR A 109 5.13 0.57 -9.20
N LEU A 110 4.73 -0.40 -10.04
CA LEU A 110 5.51 -0.80 -11.21
C LEU A 110 5.74 0.32 -12.23
N PRO A 111 4.72 1.06 -12.72
CA PRO A 111 4.94 2.16 -13.64
C PRO A 111 5.77 3.30 -13.04
N PHE A 112 5.68 3.53 -11.74
CA PHE A 112 6.51 4.51 -11.05
C PHE A 112 7.98 4.10 -11.01
N VAL A 113 8.27 2.86 -10.65
CA VAL A 113 9.63 2.26 -10.71
C VAL A 113 10.16 2.28 -12.13
N THR A 114 9.33 1.92 -13.11
CA THR A 114 9.69 1.94 -14.54
C THR A 114 10.10 3.34 -15.00
N ALA A 115 9.36 4.38 -14.59
CA ALA A 115 9.69 5.76 -14.91
C ALA A 115 11.07 6.16 -14.38
N ALA A 116 11.38 5.80 -13.13
CA ALA A 116 12.67 6.08 -12.53
C ALA A 116 13.82 5.31 -13.22
N ALA A 117 13.63 4.01 -13.44
CA ALA A 117 14.63 3.16 -14.07
C ALA A 117 14.98 3.61 -15.50
N TYR A 118 13.99 4.02 -16.31
CA TYR A 118 14.24 4.54 -17.66
C TYR A 118 15.00 5.86 -17.66
N LEU A 119 14.94 6.62 -16.57
CA LEU A 119 15.70 7.85 -16.39
C LEU A 119 17.08 7.62 -15.73
N ASN A 120 17.46 6.37 -15.48
CA ASN A 120 18.66 5.98 -14.75
C ASN A 120 18.74 6.60 -13.34
N ILE A 121 17.60 6.78 -12.69
CA ILE A 121 17.50 7.22 -11.31
C ILE A 121 17.50 5.97 -10.42
N PRO A 122 18.41 5.88 -9.43
CA PRO A 122 18.44 4.74 -8.50
C PRO A 122 17.10 4.54 -7.77
N VAL A 123 16.66 3.28 -7.67
CA VAL A 123 15.40 2.92 -7.02
C VAL A 123 15.69 2.07 -5.79
N ALA A 124 15.09 2.47 -4.66
CA ALA A 124 15.05 1.69 -3.42
C ALA A 124 13.67 1.07 -3.23
N HIS A 125 13.57 -0.26 -3.29
CA HIS A 125 12.32 -0.99 -3.15
C HIS A 125 12.13 -1.48 -1.72
N VAL A 126 11.05 -1.04 -1.09
CA VAL A 126 10.66 -1.43 0.27
C VAL A 126 9.63 -2.56 0.21
N GLN A 127 9.82 -3.62 0.99
CA GLN A 127 8.97 -4.81 1.06
C GLN A 127 8.95 -5.66 -0.23
N GLY A 128 10.10 -5.84 -0.88
CA GLY A 128 10.31 -6.89 -1.86
C GLY A 128 10.44 -8.28 -1.21
N GLY A 129 10.29 -9.35 -2.00
CA GLY A 129 10.55 -10.73 -1.57
C GLY A 129 9.46 -11.42 -0.78
N GLU A 130 8.32 -10.79 -0.58
CA GLU A 130 7.14 -11.44 0.00
C GLU A 130 6.40 -12.28 -1.07
N VAL A 131 5.65 -13.31 -0.64
CA VAL A 131 4.87 -14.19 -1.52
C VAL A 131 3.42 -14.18 -1.07
N SER A 132 2.51 -13.75 -1.94
CA SER A 132 1.07 -13.65 -1.69
C SER A 132 0.22 -14.61 -2.53
N GLY A 133 0.81 -15.19 -3.58
CA GLY A 133 0.14 -16.15 -4.44
C GLY A 133 -0.80 -15.54 -5.50
N ASN A 134 -0.83 -14.22 -5.68
CA ASN A 134 -1.69 -13.51 -6.62
C ASN A 134 -0.90 -12.68 -7.65
N ILE A 135 -1.57 -11.74 -8.34
CA ILE A 135 -0.94 -10.85 -9.32
C ILE A 135 0.14 -9.95 -8.69
N ASP A 136 -0.01 -9.62 -7.41
CA ASP A 136 0.92 -8.74 -6.69
C ASP A 136 2.33 -9.34 -6.64
N ASP A 137 2.48 -10.67 -6.63
CA ASP A 137 3.80 -11.31 -6.72
C ASP A 137 4.53 -10.96 -8.02
N LYS A 138 3.81 -10.90 -9.14
CA LYS A 138 4.39 -10.52 -10.43
C LYS A 138 4.84 -9.05 -10.41
N ILE A 139 4.00 -8.18 -9.86
CA ILE A 139 4.29 -6.75 -9.74
C ILE A 139 5.48 -6.54 -8.80
N ARG A 140 5.47 -7.17 -7.62
CA ARG A 140 6.53 -7.08 -6.62
C ARG A 140 7.87 -7.53 -7.20
N ASN A 141 7.89 -8.68 -7.85
CA ASN A 141 9.11 -9.22 -8.44
C ASN A 141 9.63 -8.36 -9.59
N ALA A 142 8.75 -7.78 -10.42
CA ALA A 142 9.13 -6.84 -11.45
C ALA A 142 9.72 -5.55 -10.86
N CYS A 143 9.09 -4.99 -9.82
CA CYS A 143 9.63 -3.84 -9.08
C CYS A 143 11.00 -4.14 -8.49
N THR A 144 11.17 -5.31 -7.85
CA THR A 144 12.47 -5.76 -7.34
C THR A 144 13.52 -5.78 -8.44
N LYS A 145 13.23 -6.40 -9.60
CA LYS A 145 14.18 -6.51 -10.72
C LYS A 145 14.57 -5.18 -11.37
N MET A 146 13.75 -4.16 -11.21
CA MET A 146 14.00 -2.81 -11.73
C MET A 146 14.59 -1.87 -10.67
N SER A 147 14.89 -2.37 -9.47
CA SER A 147 15.40 -1.59 -8.34
C SER A 147 16.87 -1.91 -8.05
N ASP A 148 17.57 -0.91 -7.49
CA ASP A 148 19.00 -0.99 -7.19
C ASP A 148 19.26 -1.38 -5.73
N TYR A 149 18.35 -1.07 -4.82
CA TYR A 149 18.45 -1.36 -3.39
C TYR A 149 17.15 -1.96 -2.87
N HIS A 150 17.25 -2.90 -1.95
CA HIS A 150 16.12 -3.68 -1.47
C HIS A 150 16.05 -3.66 0.06
N PHE A 151 14.94 -3.17 0.59
CA PHE A 151 14.64 -3.14 2.02
C PHE A 151 13.55 -4.15 2.33
N VAL A 152 13.95 -5.34 2.76
CA VAL A 152 13.04 -6.45 3.07
C VAL A 152 12.61 -6.44 4.52
N THR A 153 11.52 -7.17 4.84
CA THR A 153 10.94 -7.20 6.18
C THR A 153 11.27 -8.44 6.98
N THR A 154 11.75 -9.50 6.32
CA THR A 154 12.05 -10.79 6.94
C THR A 154 13.29 -11.45 6.32
N ASP A 155 13.89 -12.38 7.05
CA ASP A 155 14.99 -13.20 6.54
C ASP A 155 14.54 -14.12 5.39
N MET A 156 13.26 -14.51 5.37
CA MET A 156 12.68 -15.28 4.26
C MET A 156 12.68 -14.45 2.98
N SER A 157 12.22 -13.20 3.06
CA SER A 157 12.21 -12.26 1.92
C SER A 157 13.63 -11.98 1.42
N LEU A 158 14.62 -11.86 2.33
CA LEU A 158 16.03 -11.70 1.96
C LEU A 158 16.52 -12.89 1.13
N LYS A 159 16.31 -14.13 1.64
CA LYS A 159 16.68 -15.36 0.92
C LYS A 159 15.97 -15.48 -0.43
N TYR A 160 14.73 -15.03 -0.51
CA TYR A 160 13.98 -15.05 -1.76
C TYR A 160 14.61 -14.11 -2.80
N LEU A 161 15.00 -12.90 -2.41
CA LEU A 161 15.68 -11.96 -3.30
C LEU A 161 17.05 -12.47 -3.74
N GLU A 162 17.85 -13.07 -2.83
CA GLU A 162 19.11 -13.73 -3.19
C GLU A 162 18.88 -14.82 -4.24
N ALA A 163 17.83 -15.65 -4.07
CA ALA A 163 17.45 -16.69 -5.03
C ALA A 163 16.95 -16.12 -6.38
N MET A 164 16.37 -14.90 -6.38
CA MET A 164 16.04 -14.17 -7.61
C MET A 164 17.28 -13.62 -8.32
N GLY A 165 18.46 -13.68 -7.70
CA GLY A 165 19.73 -13.19 -8.25
C GLY A 165 19.99 -11.71 -7.96
N GLU A 166 19.37 -11.14 -6.92
CA GLU A 166 19.72 -9.80 -6.44
C GLU A 166 21.06 -9.83 -5.68
N GLU A 167 21.83 -8.77 -5.80
CA GLU A 167 23.13 -8.65 -5.17
C GLU A 167 23.00 -8.51 -3.65
N LYS A 168 23.59 -9.43 -2.89
CA LYS A 168 23.46 -9.49 -1.43
C LYS A 168 23.86 -8.19 -0.73
N SER A 169 24.86 -7.47 -1.24
CA SER A 169 25.34 -6.20 -0.69
C SER A 169 24.30 -5.07 -0.81
N ARG A 170 23.28 -5.25 -1.65
CA ARG A 170 22.19 -4.30 -1.88
C ARG A 170 20.88 -4.69 -1.23
N ILE A 171 20.85 -5.81 -0.49
CA ILE A 171 19.67 -6.28 0.25
C ILE A 171 19.86 -6.00 1.73
N PHE A 172 18.93 -5.25 2.31
CA PHE A 172 18.93 -4.87 3.72
C PHE A 172 17.65 -5.39 4.39
N ASN A 173 17.80 -5.99 5.58
CA ASN A 173 16.66 -6.44 6.39
C ASN A 173 16.51 -5.61 7.67
N PRO A 174 15.93 -4.39 7.61
CA PRO A 174 15.67 -3.56 8.78
C PRO A 174 14.40 -3.98 9.54
N GLY A 175 13.62 -4.92 9.01
CA GLY A 175 12.31 -5.27 9.51
C GLY A 175 11.18 -4.40 8.93
N CYS A 176 9.99 -4.52 9.50
CA CYS A 176 8.80 -3.82 9.00
C CYS A 176 8.62 -2.46 9.66
N THR A 177 8.65 -1.39 8.87
CA THR A 177 8.48 0.00 9.33
C THR A 177 7.11 0.26 9.98
N ALA A 178 6.05 -0.45 9.54
CA ALA A 178 4.74 -0.36 10.17
C ALA A 178 4.74 -0.88 11.61
N ILE A 179 5.47 -1.96 11.89
CA ILE A 179 5.60 -2.51 13.25
C ILE A 179 6.37 -1.53 14.14
N GLU A 180 7.40 -0.88 13.65
CA GLU A 180 8.13 0.14 14.37
C GLU A 180 7.22 1.32 14.75
N TYR A 181 6.44 1.82 13.80
CA TYR A 181 5.48 2.89 14.04
C TYR A 181 4.46 2.50 15.12
N VAL A 182 3.87 1.31 15.04
CA VAL A 182 2.91 0.81 16.03
C VAL A 182 3.55 0.68 17.41
N LYS A 183 4.77 0.13 17.51
CA LYS A 183 5.48 0.01 18.78
C LYS A 183 5.73 1.36 19.45
N LYS A 184 6.11 2.37 18.68
CA LYS A 184 6.39 3.72 19.16
C LYS A 184 5.12 4.46 19.58
N ASN A 185 4.01 4.25 18.86
CA ASN A 185 2.78 5.04 19.03
C ASN A 185 1.65 4.28 19.72
N ARG A 186 1.85 3.03 20.13
CA ARG A 186 0.78 2.26 20.75
C ARG A 186 0.35 2.86 22.08
N ILE A 187 -0.95 3.07 22.22
CA ILE A 187 -1.62 3.34 23.49
C ILE A 187 -2.28 2.03 23.91
N PHE A 188 -1.75 1.38 24.95
CA PHE A 188 -2.36 0.17 25.47
C PHE A 188 -3.43 0.57 26.50
N ARG A 189 -4.70 0.39 26.14
CA ARG A 189 -5.83 0.47 27.06
C ARG A 189 -6.64 -0.81 26.90
N TRP A 190 -6.69 -1.59 27.96
CA TRP A 190 -7.57 -2.75 28.01
C TRP A 190 -8.89 -2.32 28.63
N ASP A 191 -10.00 -2.56 27.91
CA ASP A 191 -11.36 -2.36 28.42
C ASP A 191 -12.14 -3.67 28.28
N ASP A 192 -12.29 -4.38 29.39
CA ASP A 192 -13.02 -5.65 29.44
C ASP A 192 -14.53 -5.52 29.23
N LYS A 193 -15.07 -4.28 29.28
CA LYS A 193 -16.50 -4.04 29.19
C LYS A 193 -17.01 -3.93 27.77
N ASN A 194 -16.14 -3.61 26.82
CA ASN A 194 -16.49 -3.40 25.42
C ASN A 194 -15.63 -4.28 24.50
N LEU A 195 -15.84 -5.59 24.59
CA LEU A 195 -15.13 -6.52 23.72
C LEU A 195 -15.54 -6.31 22.26
N TYR A 196 -14.55 -6.10 21.41
CA TYR A 196 -14.73 -6.07 19.97
C TYR A 196 -13.52 -6.69 19.26
N PHE A 197 -13.74 -7.10 18.03
CA PHE A 197 -12.67 -7.46 17.12
C PHE A 197 -12.84 -6.76 15.77
N ILE A 198 -11.78 -6.73 15.00
CA ILE A 198 -11.75 -6.10 13.68
C ILE A 198 -11.76 -7.21 12.63
N CYS A 199 -12.62 -7.05 11.64
CA CYS A 199 -12.61 -7.86 10.44
C CYS A 199 -12.30 -7.01 9.21
N MET A 200 -11.40 -7.51 8.36
CA MET A 200 -11.08 -6.92 7.09
C MET A 200 -10.86 -8.04 6.07
N PHE A 201 -11.80 -8.19 5.14
CA PHE A 201 -11.77 -9.22 4.12
C PHE A 201 -11.67 -8.58 2.75
N HIS A 202 -10.66 -8.98 2.00
CA HIS A 202 -10.38 -8.44 0.67
C HIS A 202 -10.80 -9.40 -0.44
N PRO A 203 -11.11 -8.90 -1.65
CA PRO A 203 -11.43 -9.75 -2.79
C PRO A 203 -10.30 -10.72 -3.14
N ASP A 204 -10.66 -11.96 -3.46
CA ASP A 204 -9.77 -12.87 -4.17
C ASP A 204 -9.89 -12.62 -5.68
N THR A 205 -8.95 -11.88 -6.23
CA THR A 205 -8.96 -11.51 -7.66
C THR A 205 -8.83 -12.70 -8.62
N LYS A 206 -8.39 -13.86 -8.12
CA LYS A 206 -8.29 -15.11 -8.90
C LYS A 206 -9.59 -15.89 -8.92
N ASN A 207 -10.37 -15.83 -7.84
CA ASN A 207 -11.55 -16.68 -7.64
C ASN A 207 -12.80 -15.87 -7.26
N LEU A 208 -13.17 -14.93 -8.13
CA LEU A 208 -14.31 -14.03 -7.89
C LEU A 208 -15.65 -14.77 -7.71
N LYS A 209 -15.80 -15.98 -8.27
CA LYS A 209 -17.07 -16.75 -8.15
C LYS A 209 -17.31 -17.27 -6.74
N GLU A 210 -16.26 -17.67 -6.04
CA GLU A 210 -16.36 -18.24 -4.70
C GLU A 210 -16.25 -17.21 -3.60
N GLN A 211 -15.75 -16.00 -3.91
CA GLN A 211 -15.54 -14.97 -2.90
C GLN A 211 -16.83 -14.61 -2.12
N LEU A 212 -17.99 -14.55 -2.78
CA LEU A 212 -19.26 -14.26 -2.12
C LEU A 212 -19.69 -15.39 -1.17
N ILE A 213 -19.47 -16.63 -1.57
CA ILE A 213 -19.74 -17.81 -0.72
C ILE A 213 -18.86 -17.75 0.53
N HIS A 214 -17.57 -17.46 0.36
CA HIS A 214 -16.63 -17.34 1.48
C HIS A 214 -16.96 -16.14 2.38
N THR A 215 -17.32 -14.98 1.79
CA THR A 215 -17.73 -13.81 2.55
C THR A 215 -18.99 -14.08 3.35
N GLU A 216 -19.98 -14.73 2.77
CA GLU A 216 -21.23 -15.09 3.47
C GLU A 216 -20.99 -16.08 4.61
N ALA A 217 -20.15 -17.10 4.38
CA ALA A 217 -19.79 -18.06 5.43
C ALA A 217 -19.05 -17.37 6.60
N LEU A 218 -18.14 -16.44 6.29
CA LEU A 218 -17.44 -15.62 7.30
C LEU A 218 -18.42 -14.74 8.08
N LEU A 219 -19.36 -14.06 7.41
CA LEU A 219 -20.37 -13.22 8.04
C LEU A 219 -21.26 -14.02 9.01
N LYS A 220 -21.75 -15.20 8.58
CA LYS A 220 -22.52 -16.11 9.46
C LYS A 220 -21.73 -16.45 10.72
N SER A 221 -20.47 -16.88 10.55
CA SER A 221 -19.61 -17.26 11.68
C SER A 221 -19.35 -16.09 12.63
N ILE A 222 -19.17 -14.87 12.10
CA ILE A 222 -18.96 -13.65 12.88
C ILE A 222 -20.22 -13.30 13.68
N VAL A 223 -21.40 -13.33 13.06
CA VAL A 223 -22.67 -13.04 13.73
C VAL A 223 -22.87 -14.03 14.87
N ASP A 224 -22.74 -15.33 14.62
CA ASP A 224 -22.87 -16.38 15.64
C ASP A 224 -21.88 -16.17 16.79
N PHE A 225 -20.62 -15.86 16.48
CA PHE A 225 -19.61 -15.59 17.49
C PHE A 225 -19.95 -14.36 18.33
N CYS A 226 -20.38 -13.27 17.71
CA CYS A 226 -20.75 -12.04 18.40
C CYS A 226 -21.91 -12.27 19.37
N PHE A 227 -22.94 -13.03 18.95
CA PHE A 227 -24.04 -13.41 19.82
C PHE A 227 -23.58 -14.25 21.03
N HIS A 228 -22.77 -15.27 20.79
CA HIS A 228 -22.30 -16.17 21.88
C HIS A 228 -21.36 -15.48 22.87
N LYS A 229 -20.53 -14.54 22.39
CA LYS A 229 -19.53 -13.87 23.22
C LYS A 229 -19.94 -12.48 23.72
N ASN A 230 -21.14 -12.02 23.37
CA ASN A 230 -21.62 -10.67 23.65
C ASN A 230 -20.57 -9.59 23.29
N CYS A 231 -20.03 -9.66 22.08
CA CYS A 231 -19.02 -8.75 21.58
C CYS A 231 -19.45 -8.15 20.25
N LYS A 232 -18.72 -7.13 19.79
CA LYS A 232 -18.98 -6.46 18.50
C LYS A 232 -17.90 -6.79 17.48
N CYS A 233 -18.27 -6.79 16.20
CA CYS A 233 -17.33 -6.80 15.09
C CYS A 233 -17.33 -5.43 14.40
N ILE A 234 -16.13 -4.84 14.25
CA ILE A 234 -15.93 -3.66 13.43
C ILE A 234 -15.39 -4.14 12.08
N TRP A 235 -16.19 -4.00 11.03
CA TRP A 235 -15.80 -4.44 9.70
C TRP A 235 -15.30 -3.28 8.86
N TYR A 236 -14.08 -3.39 8.34
CA TYR A 236 -13.53 -2.43 7.39
C TYR A 236 -13.88 -2.78 5.95
N TRP A 237 -14.16 -1.77 5.15
CA TRP A 237 -14.42 -1.93 3.73
C TRP A 237 -13.22 -2.54 3.00
N PRO A 238 -13.46 -3.43 2.00
CA PRO A 238 -12.39 -4.04 1.22
C PRO A 238 -11.62 -3.01 0.39
N ASN A 239 -10.41 -3.40 -0.01
CA ASN A 239 -9.57 -2.62 -0.93
C ASN A 239 -10.25 -2.40 -2.28
N ALA A 240 -9.67 -1.50 -3.11
CA ALA A 240 -10.11 -1.16 -4.47
C ALA A 240 -9.81 -2.23 -5.52
N ASP A 241 -9.77 -3.50 -5.13
CA ASP A 241 -9.51 -4.61 -6.04
C ASP A 241 -10.78 -5.07 -6.75
N ARG A 242 -10.60 -5.80 -7.87
CA ARG A 242 -11.73 -6.37 -8.63
C ARG A 242 -12.56 -7.29 -7.74
N GLY A 243 -13.89 -7.15 -7.77
CA GLY A 243 -14.81 -7.90 -6.92
C GLY A 243 -15.19 -7.19 -5.61
N ARG A 244 -14.65 -5.99 -5.36
CA ARG A 244 -14.94 -5.17 -4.18
C ARG A 244 -16.44 -4.87 -4.03
N GLU A 245 -17.09 -4.45 -5.10
CA GLU A 245 -18.49 -4.00 -5.05
C GLU A 245 -19.45 -5.13 -4.65
N ASP A 246 -19.18 -6.35 -5.11
CA ASP A 246 -19.98 -7.51 -4.75
C ASP A 246 -19.91 -7.78 -3.24
N ILE A 247 -18.71 -7.69 -2.65
CA ILE A 247 -18.53 -7.83 -1.19
C ILE A 247 -19.23 -6.70 -0.45
N ILE A 248 -19.11 -5.44 -0.90
CA ILE A 248 -19.75 -4.29 -0.27
C ILE A 248 -21.27 -4.44 -0.26
N ASN A 249 -21.87 -4.85 -1.37
CA ASN A 249 -23.31 -5.04 -1.46
C ASN A 249 -23.78 -6.12 -0.46
N LEU A 250 -23.07 -7.26 -0.41
CA LEU A 250 -23.35 -8.32 0.56
C LEU A 250 -23.22 -7.82 2.01
N LEU A 251 -22.18 -7.05 2.33
CA LEU A 251 -22.00 -6.46 3.65
C LEU A 251 -23.14 -5.51 4.04
N ARG A 252 -23.59 -4.66 3.11
CA ARG A 252 -24.74 -3.76 3.36
C ARG A 252 -25.98 -4.52 3.72
N ASP A 253 -26.32 -5.57 2.94
CA ASP A 253 -27.49 -6.42 3.20
C ASP A 253 -27.42 -7.10 4.59
N TRP A 254 -26.21 -7.47 5.01
CA TRP A 254 -26.00 -8.09 6.33
C TRP A 254 -26.08 -7.07 7.47
N PHE A 255 -25.53 -5.86 7.31
CA PHE A 255 -25.56 -4.82 8.34
C PHE A 255 -26.96 -4.26 8.55
N GLU A 256 -27.85 -4.33 7.57
CA GLU A 256 -29.27 -4.02 7.77
C GLU A 256 -29.97 -5.07 8.66
N LYS A 257 -29.55 -6.32 8.61
CA LYS A 257 -30.12 -7.42 9.41
C LYS A 257 -29.50 -7.52 10.80
N TYR A 258 -28.22 -7.20 10.90
CA TYR A 258 -27.39 -7.36 12.12
C TYR A 258 -26.58 -6.08 12.37
N PRO A 259 -27.22 -5.03 12.88
CA PRO A 259 -26.60 -3.72 13.09
C PRO A 259 -25.53 -3.69 14.22
#